data_2f548d9e7cde503500d7a33e03dc04f6
#
_entry.id   2f548d9e7cde503500d7a33e03dc04f6
#
_cell.length_a   1.000
_cell.length_b   1.000
_cell.length_c   1.000
_cell.angle_alpha   90.00
_cell.angle_beta   90.00
_cell.angle_gamma   90.00
#
_symmetry.space_group_name_H-M   'P 1'
#
loop_
_entity.id
_entity.type
_entity.pdbx_description
1 polymer ?
#
loop_
_entity_poly.entity_id
_entity_poly.type
_entity_poly.pdbx_seq_one_letter_code
_entity_poly.pdbx_strand_id
1 'polypeptide(L)'
;MKPSTLLTMPFLAVVLFCITSCGEQDNKKSTETTTTDTTTTTAPVTTNSTPSTIVSTPQTMMVVTHKVTNFNKWLTSYEAHDSMRLASGVHSYVIGRGVNDSNILLVATKIDDIDKAKAFAKNPSLKQAMQKGGVVSAPTISFATMIFQDTANIDSDLRSRTTFKVKDWDRWQKVFDSSRQTRIDNGMLDRAYGHDVDDNHKVTLVVALMDTAKVHAFWKSDLLKKLRAASGVVSPTERFVYRMAKRY
;
A
#
# COMPACT_ATOMS: atom_id res chain seq x y z
N MET A 1 57.76 -11.81 -14.48
CA MET A 1 58.51 -10.57 -14.79
C MET A 1 57.54 -9.41 -14.63
N LYS A 2 57.79 -8.60 -13.60
CA LYS A 2 57.20 -7.26 -13.42
C LYS A 2 57.81 -6.28 -14.45
N PRO A 3 57.20 -5.12 -14.76
CA PRO A 3 57.23 -4.07 -13.76
C PRO A 3 55.95 -3.19 -13.66
N SER A 4 55.92 -2.55 -12.50
CA SER A 4 55.14 -1.43 -12.03
C SER A 4 55.30 -0.16 -12.86
N THR A 5 54.27 0.68 -12.90
CA THR A 5 54.46 2.13 -13.04
C THR A 5 53.41 2.86 -12.17
N LEU A 6 53.93 3.55 -11.16
CA LEU A 6 53.30 4.65 -10.43
C LEU A 6 53.27 5.89 -11.33
N LEU A 7 52.21 6.71 -11.22
CA LEU A 7 52.32 8.16 -11.43
C LEU A 7 51.16 8.88 -10.69
N THR A 8 51.47 9.39 -9.54
CA THR A 8 51.48 10.76 -8.97
C THR A 8 50.28 11.69 -9.19
N MET A 9 49.74 12.09 -8.05
CA MET A 9 48.97 13.32 -7.80
C MET A 9 49.76 14.61 -8.20
N PRO A 10 49.08 15.75 -8.42
CA PRO A 10 49.03 16.75 -7.36
C PRO A 10 47.72 17.60 -7.27
N PHE A 11 47.35 18.00 -6.08
CA PHE A 11 47.35 19.32 -5.45
C PHE A 11 46.27 20.34 -5.86
N LEU A 12 45.35 20.60 -4.93
CA LEU A 12 45.12 21.85 -4.18
C LEU A 12 44.60 23.08 -4.93
N ALA A 13 43.40 23.54 -4.59
CA ALA A 13 43.13 24.98 -4.36
C ALA A 13 41.86 25.16 -3.49
N VAL A 14 42.11 25.58 -2.28
CA VAL A 14 41.18 26.20 -1.33
C VAL A 14 40.95 27.62 -1.78
N VAL A 15 39.67 28.06 -1.89
CA VAL A 15 39.30 29.48 -1.87
C VAL A 15 38.22 29.70 -0.84
N LEU A 16 38.66 30.29 0.27
CA LEU A 16 37.86 30.87 1.33
C LEU A 16 37.45 32.27 0.90
N PHE A 17 36.17 32.59 0.91
CA PHE A 17 35.68 33.97 0.91
C PHE A 17 34.77 34.19 2.11
N CYS A 18 35.40 34.85 3.12
CA CYS A 18 34.66 35.57 4.17
C CYS A 18 34.36 36.97 3.66
N ILE A 19 33.11 37.40 3.79
CA ILE A 19 32.78 38.83 3.82
C ILE A 19 31.87 39.07 5.01
N THR A 20 32.44 39.62 6.05
CA THR A 20 31.82 40.31 7.16
C THR A 20 31.42 41.72 6.70
N SER A 21 30.23 42.19 7.02
CA SER A 21 29.97 43.63 7.13
C SER A 21 29.05 43.88 8.31
N CYS A 22 29.66 44.42 9.35
CA CYS A 22 29.02 45.16 10.42
C CYS A 22 28.69 46.59 9.94
N GLY A 23 27.62 47.13 10.44
CA GLY A 23 27.28 48.56 10.33
C GLY A 23 26.30 48.91 11.41
N GLU A 24 26.80 49.62 12.37
CA GLU A 24 26.37 50.11 13.67
C GLU A 24 25.54 51.41 13.57
N GLN A 25 24.53 51.53 14.52
CA GLN A 25 24.22 52.70 15.36
C GLN A 25 23.87 54.03 14.66
N ASP A 26 22.95 54.82 15.08
CA ASP A 26 22.51 55.34 16.36
C ASP A 26 21.22 56.25 16.27
N ASN A 27 20.40 56.16 17.30
CA ASN A 27 19.94 57.24 18.18
C ASN A 27 18.75 58.16 17.85
N LYS A 28 17.77 58.05 18.77
CA LYS A 28 17.01 59.09 19.48
C LYS A 28 15.97 59.96 18.72
N LYS A 29 14.72 59.87 19.07
CA LYS A 29 14.06 60.74 20.10
C LYS A 29 12.53 60.56 20.09
N SER A 30 12.03 60.42 21.26
CA SER A 30 10.66 60.48 21.77
C SER A 30 9.79 61.55 21.11
N THR A 31 8.52 61.24 20.86
CA THR A 31 7.37 62.08 21.28
C THR A 31 6.11 61.17 21.24
N GLU A 32 5.40 61.17 22.36
CA GLU A 32 4.05 60.64 22.57
C GLU A 32 3.03 61.21 21.61
N THR A 33 2.02 60.46 21.23
CA THR A 33 0.63 60.72 21.55
C THR A 33 -0.32 59.81 20.78
N THR A 34 -1.28 59.28 21.53
CA THR A 34 -2.66 58.93 21.19
C THR A 34 -2.92 57.51 20.67
N THR A 35 -3.43 56.77 21.61
CA THR A 35 -4.28 55.57 21.56
C THR A 35 -5.31 55.60 20.42
N THR A 36 -5.30 54.53 19.61
CA THR A 36 -6.53 54.03 19.02
C THR A 36 -6.47 52.51 19.03
N ASP A 37 -7.26 51.95 19.90
CA ASP A 37 -7.52 50.55 20.08
C ASP A 37 -8.20 50.03 18.79
N THR A 38 -7.47 49.26 17.99
CA THR A 38 -8.07 48.45 16.94
C THR A 38 -7.90 47.02 17.32
N THR A 39 -8.91 46.47 17.98
CA THR A 39 -9.04 45.03 18.27
C THR A 39 -9.14 44.30 16.94
N THR A 40 -8.01 43.80 16.43
CA THR A 40 -7.99 42.87 15.33
C THR A 40 -8.42 41.49 15.88
N THR A 41 -9.71 41.19 15.75
CA THR A 41 -10.25 39.85 15.97
C THR A 41 -9.68 38.93 14.89
N THR A 42 -8.63 38.22 15.25
CA THR A 42 -8.12 37.12 14.43
C THR A 42 -9.14 36.00 14.50
N ALA A 43 -9.98 35.88 13.48
CA ALA A 43 -10.85 34.73 13.32
C ALA A 43 -9.97 33.46 13.22
N PRO A 44 -10.32 32.36 13.86
CA PRO A 44 -9.59 31.11 13.71
C PRO A 44 -9.72 30.67 12.25
N VAL A 45 -8.60 30.58 11.54
CA VAL A 45 -8.54 29.95 10.22
C VAL A 45 -8.80 28.47 10.45
N THR A 46 -10.04 28.06 10.24
CA THR A 46 -10.39 26.64 10.20
C THR A 46 -9.78 26.09 8.90
N THR A 47 -8.58 25.52 8.99
CA THR A 47 -8.01 24.73 7.91
C THR A 47 -8.87 23.46 7.77
N ASN A 48 -9.79 23.46 6.82
CA ASN A 48 -10.47 22.26 6.36
C ASN A 48 -9.44 21.37 5.65
N SER A 49 -8.62 20.65 6.42
CA SER A 49 -7.78 19.62 5.85
C SER A 49 -8.69 18.45 5.46
N THR A 50 -8.87 18.22 4.17
CA THR A 50 -9.48 16.98 3.69
C THR A 50 -8.72 15.80 4.29
N PRO A 51 -9.40 14.85 4.95
CA PRO A 51 -8.71 13.70 5.54
C PRO A 51 -7.85 12.98 4.50
N SER A 52 -6.61 12.69 4.82
CA SER A 52 -5.74 11.92 3.93
C SER A 52 -6.34 10.55 3.67
N THR A 53 -6.42 10.15 2.41
CA THR A 53 -6.86 8.79 2.02
C THR A 53 -5.74 7.77 2.14
N ILE A 54 -4.52 8.23 2.40
CA ILE A 54 -3.34 7.39 2.59
C ILE A 54 -3.25 6.94 4.04
N VAL A 55 -3.18 5.62 4.23
CA VAL A 55 -2.94 4.97 5.52
C VAL A 55 -1.56 4.34 5.47
N SER A 56 -0.63 4.87 6.26
CA SER A 56 0.75 4.38 6.41
C SER A 56 0.98 3.66 7.74
N THR A 57 0.01 3.69 8.66
CA THR A 57 0.04 2.85 9.86
C THR A 57 -0.11 1.39 9.45
N PRO A 58 0.82 0.50 9.84
CA PRO A 58 0.73 -0.92 9.51
C PRO A 58 -0.59 -1.54 9.98
N GLN A 59 -1.24 -2.28 9.08
CA GLN A 59 -2.49 -2.97 9.37
C GLN A 59 -2.37 -4.45 9.00
N THR A 60 -2.67 -5.34 9.93
CA THR A 60 -2.69 -6.77 9.64
C THR A 60 -3.99 -7.17 8.97
N MET A 61 -3.88 -7.95 7.92
CA MET A 61 -5.01 -8.42 7.12
C MET A 61 -4.96 -9.93 6.93
N MET A 62 -6.13 -10.56 6.93
CA MET A 62 -6.33 -11.90 6.43
C MET A 62 -6.96 -11.83 5.04
N VAL A 63 -6.40 -12.57 4.09
CA VAL A 63 -6.95 -12.70 2.74
C VAL A 63 -7.29 -14.17 2.47
N VAL A 64 -8.54 -14.43 2.12
CA VAL A 64 -9.06 -15.76 1.81
C VAL A 64 -9.46 -15.80 0.34
N THR A 65 -8.97 -16.77 -0.41
CA THR A 65 -9.40 -17.04 -1.79
C THR A 65 -10.04 -18.41 -1.85
N HIS A 66 -11.26 -18.51 -2.42
CA HIS A 66 -11.99 -19.76 -2.59
C HIS A 66 -13.00 -19.66 -3.73
N LYS A 67 -13.47 -20.83 -4.19
CA LYS A 67 -14.51 -20.91 -5.21
C LYS A 67 -15.87 -21.22 -4.57
N VAL A 68 -16.92 -20.58 -5.10
CA VAL A 68 -18.31 -20.75 -4.65
C VAL A 68 -19.18 -21.23 -5.81
N THR A 69 -20.30 -21.88 -5.48
CA THR A 69 -21.32 -22.26 -6.49
C THR A 69 -22.14 -21.08 -6.97
N ASN A 70 -22.45 -20.13 -6.07
CA ASN A 70 -23.27 -18.95 -6.36
C ASN A 70 -22.87 -17.80 -5.44
N PHE A 71 -22.52 -16.66 -6.02
CA PHE A 71 -22.06 -15.49 -5.29
C PHE A 71 -23.13 -14.93 -4.33
N ASN A 72 -24.36 -14.76 -4.79
CA ASN A 72 -25.41 -14.15 -3.95
C ASN A 72 -25.76 -15.02 -2.74
N LYS A 73 -25.89 -16.35 -2.94
CA LYS A 73 -26.08 -17.31 -1.84
C LYS A 73 -24.94 -17.23 -0.84
N TRP A 74 -23.71 -17.20 -1.34
CA TRP A 74 -22.51 -17.09 -0.51
C TRP A 74 -22.49 -15.76 0.26
N LEU A 75 -22.78 -14.64 -0.41
CA LEU A 75 -22.77 -13.31 0.22
C LEU A 75 -23.78 -13.22 1.37
N THR A 76 -25.01 -13.71 1.15
CA THR A 76 -26.02 -13.78 2.21
C THR A 76 -25.52 -14.59 3.41
N SER A 77 -24.92 -15.76 3.16
CA SER A 77 -24.32 -16.57 4.23
C SER A 77 -23.14 -15.87 4.90
N TYR A 78 -22.26 -15.22 4.12
CA TYR A 78 -21.12 -14.48 4.65
C TYR A 78 -21.58 -13.36 5.59
N GLU A 79 -22.58 -12.58 5.21
CA GLU A 79 -23.13 -11.48 6.03
C GLU A 79 -23.84 -11.99 7.29
N ALA A 80 -24.58 -13.08 7.20
CA ALA A 80 -25.23 -13.71 8.35
C ALA A 80 -24.23 -14.19 9.44
N HIS A 81 -22.96 -14.40 9.09
CA HIS A 81 -21.92 -14.83 10.03
C HIS A 81 -21.00 -13.68 10.46
N ASP A 82 -21.43 -12.41 10.36
CA ASP A 82 -20.62 -11.26 10.75
C ASP A 82 -20.27 -11.26 12.23
N SER A 83 -21.22 -11.59 13.10
CA SER A 83 -20.98 -11.69 14.55
C SER A 83 -19.87 -12.70 14.91
N MET A 84 -19.79 -13.82 14.19
CA MET A 84 -18.73 -14.82 14.38
C MET A 84 -17.35 -14.25 14.03
N ARG A 85 -17.25 -13.46 12.96
CA ARG A 85 -16.00 -12.79 12.55
C ARG A 85 -15.60 -11.74 13.59
N LEU A 86 -16.53 -10.86 13.96
CA LEU A 86 -16.29 -9.78 14.92
C LEU A 86 -15.86 -10.33 16.29
N ALA A 87 -16.48 -11.42 16.77
CA ALA A 87 -16.09 -12.09 18.03
C ALA A 87 -14.64 -12.60 18.00
N SER A 88 -14.08 -12.80 16.79
CA SER A 88 -12.68 -13.23 16.58
C SER A 88 -11.75 -12.06 16.20
N GLY A 89 -12.21 -10.80 16.28
CA GLY A 89 -11.45 -9.63 15.86
C GLY A 89 -11.17 -9.60 14.36
N VAL A 90 -12.10 -10.14 13.55
CA VAL A 90 -11.99 -10.18 12.09
C VAL A 90 -13.06 -9.28 11.49
N HIS A 91 -12.64 -8.19 10.85
CA HIS A 91 -13.51 -7.15 10.29
C HIS A 91 -13.55 -7.23 8.77
N SER A 92 -14.74 -7.32 8.21
CA SER A 92 -14.93 -7.32 6.75
C SER A 92 -14.37 -6.04 6.13
N TYR A 93 -13.70 -6.15 4.97
CA TYR A 93 -13.10 -4.99 4.30
C TYR A 93 -13.43 -4.96 2.81
N VAL A 94 -12.99 -5.95 2.03
CA VAL A 94 -13.22 -6.01 0.58
C VAL A 94 -13.58 -7.42 0.15
N ILE A 95 -14.56 -7.54 -0.73
CA ILE A 95 -14.88 -8.75 -1.47
C ILE A 95 -14.63 -8.47 -2.95
N GLY A 96 -13.79 -9.30 -3.58
CA GLY A 96 -13.51 -9.29 -5.01
C GLY A 96 -13.96 -10.57 -5.68
N ARG A 97 -14.35 -10.45 -6.96
CA ARG A 97 -14.71 -11.58 -7.83
C ARG A 97 -13.72 -11.68 -8.98
N GLY A 98 -13.16 -12.85 -9.20
CA GLY A 98 -12.19 -13.10 -10.26
C GLY A 98 -12.70 -12.72 -11.65
N VAL A 99 -11.84 -12.13 -12.47
CA VAL A 99 -12.21 -11.74 -13.83
C VAL A 99 -12.36 -12.97 -14.75
N ASN A 100 -11.48 -13.96 -14.60
CA ASN A 100 -11.51 -15.18 -15.43
C ASN A 100 -12.60 -16.16 -14.97
N ASP A 101 -12.90 -16.20 -13.68
CA ASP A 101 -14.00 -16.97 -13.08
C ASP A 101 -14.59 -16.16 -11.93
N SER A 102 -15.78 -15.59 -12.16
CA SER A 102 -16.46 -14.73 -11.21
C SER A 102 -16.95 -15.45 -9.95
N ASN A 103 -16.85 -16.77 -9.92
CA ASN A 103 -17.13 -17.60 -8.75
C ASN A 103 -15.89 -17.86 -7.89
N ILE A 104 -14.70 -17.46 -8.33
CA ILE A 104 -13.52 -17.39 -7.48
C ILE A 104 -13.54 -16.06 -6.76
N LEU A 105 -13.60 -16.11 -5.43
CA LEU A 105 -13.68 -14.94 -4.58
C LEU A 105 -12.36 -14.67 -3.87
N LEU A 106 -12.04 -13.39 -3.70
CA LEU A 106 -11.04 -12.88 -2.79
C LEU A 106 -11.77 -12.11 -1.69
N VAL A 107 -11.57 -12.53 -0.45
CA VAL A 107 -12.14 -11.87 0.73
C VAL A 107 -10.98 -11.34 1.57
N ALA A 108 -10.87 -10.02 1.66
CA ALA A 108 -9.90 -9.34 2.50
C ALA A 108 -10.59 -8.82 3.76
N THR A 109 -10.01 -9.11 4.92
CA THR A 109 -10.48 -8.67 6.22
C THR A 109 -9.34 -8.01 6.99
N LYS A 110 -9.64 -6.98 7.78
CA LYS A 110 -8.73 -6.44 8.78
C LYS A 110 -8.80 -7.31 10.04
N ILE A 111 -7.70 -7.48 10.73
CA ILE A 111 -7.67 -8.29 11.95
C ILE A 111 -7.01 -7.52 13.10
N ASP A 112 -7.56 -7.66 14.30
CA ASP A 112 -7.06 -7.02 15.50
C ASP A 112 -5.91 -7.81 16.12
N ASP A 113 -6.02 -9.16 16.06
CA ASP A 113 -5.09 -10.09 16.69
C ASP A 113 -4.82 -11.26 15.74
N ILE A 114 -3.55 -11.47 15.41
CA ILE A 114 -3.12 -12.49 14.44
C ILE A 114 -3.39 -13.91 14.94
N ASP A 115 -3.21 -14.19 16.23
CA ASP A 115 -3.38 -15.54 16.78
C ASP A 115 -4.86 -15.91 16.86
N LYS A 116 -5.72 -14.98 17.26
CA LYS A 116 -7.17 -15.14 17.21
C LYS A 116 -7.65 -15.38 15.78
N ALA A 117 -7.16 -14.62 14.80
CA ALA A 117 -7.51 -14.80 13.40
C ALA A 117 -6.99 -16.11 12.83
N LYS A 118 -5.77 -16.56 13.18
CA LYS A 118 -5.24 -17.89 12.82
C LYS A 118 -6.07 -19.03 13.44
N ALA A 119 -6.54 -18.85 14.69
CA ALA A 119 -7.45 -19.80 15.35
C ALA A 119 -8.82 -19.82 14.67
N PHE A 120 -9.39 -18.66 14.37
CA PHE A 120 -10.64 -18.52 13.64
C PHE A 120 -10.58 -19.20 12.28
N ALA A 121 -9.51 -19.02 11.51
CA ALA A 121 -9.32 -19.63 10.20
C ALA A 121 -9.32 -21.18 10.24
N LYS A 122 -9.00 -21.77 11.39
CA LYS A 122 -9.00 -23.24 11.63
C LYS A 122 -10.29 -23.74 12.30
N ASN A 123 -11.22 -22.83 12.65
CA ASN A 123 -12.42 -23.18 13.40
C ASN A 123 -13.34 -24.09 12.58
N PRO A 124 -13.74 -25.28 13.11
CA PRO A 124 -14.69 -26.17 12.43
C PRO A 124 -16.03 -25.51 12.08
N SER A 125 -16.53 -24.57 12.93
CA SER A 125 -17.76 -23.84 12.66
C SER A 125 -17.64 -22.93 11.44
N LEU A 126 -16.47 -22.30 11.23
CA LEU A 126 -16.20 -21.53 10.02
C LEU A 126 -16.24 -22.43 8.78
N LYS A 127 -15.61 -23.61 8.85
CA LYS A 127 -15.63 -24.58 7.75
C LYS A 127 -17.07 -25.01 7.41
N GLN A 128 -17.90 -25.28 8.40
CA GLN A 128 -19.32 -25.60 8.20
C GLN A 128 -20.08 -24.44 7.58
N ALA A 129 -19.89 -23.20 8.07
CA ALA A 129 -20.51 -22.00 7.53
C ALA A 129 -20.12 -21.78 6.05
N MET A 130 -18.85 -21.96 5.70
CA MET A 130 -18.38 -21.89 4.32
C MET A 130 -19.05 -22.94 3.42
N GLN A 131 -19.14 -24.19 3.88
CA GLN A 131 -19.81 -25.28 3.14
C GLN A 131 -21.30 -24.97 2.92
N LYS A 132 -22.03 -24.55 3.97
CA LYS A 132 -23.45 -24.14 3.88
C LYS A 132 -23.63 -22.94 2.95
N GLY A 133 -22.67 -22.01 2.94
CA GLY A 133 -22.61 -20.87 2.03
C GLY A 133 -22.31 -21.23 0.58
N GLY A 134 -21.96 -22.50 0.28
CA GLY A 134 -21.70 -22.97 -1.08
C GLY A 134 -20.25 -22.84 -1.53
N VAL A 135 -19.28 -22.79 -0.60
CA VAL A 135 -17.85 -22.92 -0.92
C VAL A 135 -17.56 -24.33 -1.38
N VAL A 136 -16.95 -24.47 -2.56
CA VAL A 136 -16.68 -25.76 -3.23
C VAL A 136 -15.21 -26.06 -3.45
N SER A 137 -14.30 -25.17 -3.05
CA SER A 137 -12.87 -25.44 -3.05
C SER A 137 -12.28 -25.33 -1.65
N ALA A 138 -11.12 -25.96 -1.43
CA ALA A 138 -10.32 -25.65 -0.26
C ALA A 138 -9.92 -24.16 -0.29
N PRO A 139 -10.15 -23.40 0.79
CA PRO A 139 -9.73 -22.00 0.84
C PRO A 139 -8.20 -21.88 0.94
N THR A 140 -7.64 -20.93 0.19
CA THR A 140 -6.27 -20.46 0.42
C THR A 140 -6.34 -19.26 1.34
N ILE A 141 -5.65 -19.32 2.49
CA ILE A 141 -5.63 -18.29 3.51
C ILE A 141 -4.22 -17.74 3.63
N SER A 142 -4.08 -16.43 3.62
CA SER A 142 -2.81 -15.73 3.83
C SER A 142 -2.99 -14.57 4.78
N PHE A 143 -1.95 -14.26 5.54
CA PHE A 143 -1.90 -13.11 6.45
C PHE A 143 -0.80 -12.16 6.00
N ALA A 144 -1.09 -10.87 5.97
CA ALA A 144 -0.13 -9.87 5.54
C ALA A 144 -0.22 -8.61 6.42
N THR A 145 0.94 -8.00 6.70
CA THR A 145 1.04 -6.66 7.26
C THR A 145 1.11 -5.68 6.12
N MET A 146 0.05 -4.90 5.93
CA MET A 146 0.00 -3.85 4.92
C MET A 146 0.64 -2.59 5.47
N ILE A 147 1.67 -2.09 4.78
CA ILE A 147 2.47 -0.92 5.18
C ILE A 147 1.92 0.35 4.53
N PHE A 148 1.28 0.21 3.38
CA PHE A 148 0.66 1.30 2.63
C PHE A 148 -0.72 0.89 2.16
N GLN A 149 -1.70 1.79 2.32
CA GLN A 149 -3.02 1.66 1.71
C GLN A 149 -3.49 3.05 1.25
N ASP A 150 -4.01 3.12 0.03
CA ASP A 150 -4.76 4.28 -0.46
C ASP A 150 -6.26 3.92 -0.48
N THR A 151 -7.03 4.60 0.36
CA THR A 151 -8.45 4.36 0.54
C THR A 151 -9.33 5.27 -0.32
N ALA A 152 -8.75 6.13 -1.16
CA ALA A 152 -9.50 7.02 -2.05
C ALA A 152 -10.52 6.28 -2.91
N ASN A 153 -11.68 6.89 -3.12
CA ASN A 153 -12.62 6.41 -4.12
C ASN A 153 -12.05 6.72 -5.51
N ILE A 154 -12.17 5.75 -6.40
CA ILE A 154 -11.73 5.88 -7.80
C ILE A 154 -12.76 5.17 -8.70
N ASP A 155 -12.86 5.58 -9.93
CA ASP A 155 -13.88 5.10 -10.88
C ASP A 155 -13.70 3.65 -11.34
N SER A 156 -12.51 3.07 -11.16
CA SER A 156 -12.27 1.67 -11.52
C SER A 156 -12.57 0.73 -10.35
N ASP A 157 -13.31 -0.34 -10.61
CA ASP A 157 -13.51 -1.47 -9.69
C ASP A 157 -12.48 -2.60 -9.92
N LEU A 158 -11.71 -2.52 -11.01
CA LEU A 158 -10.77 -3.56 -11.41
C LEU A 158 -9.47 -3.47 -10.62
N ARG A 159 -9.05 -4.59 -10.05
CA ARG A 159 -7.85 -4.70 -9.20
C ARG A 159 -6.99 -5.87 -9.63
N SER A 160 -5.69 -5.74 -9.37
CA SER A 160 -4.75 -6.87 -9.41
C SER A 160 -4.09 -7.01 -8.06
N ARG A 161 -4.26 -8.18 -7.41
CA ARG A 161 -3.41 -8.62 -6.31
C ARG A 161 -2.28 -9.44 -6.89
N THR A 162 -1.04 -9.07 -6.57
CA THR A 162 0.17 -9.77 -7.03
C THR A 162 1.00 -10.15 -5.81
N THR A 163 1.47 -11.41 -5.76
CA THR A 163 2.39 -11.90 -4.74
C THR A 163 3.68 -12.40 -5.38
N PHE A 164 4.80 -12.18 -4.72
CA PHE A 164 6.13 -12.60 -5.16
C PHE A 164 7.13 -12.55 -3.99
N LYS A 165 8.32 -13.13 -4.19
CA LYS A 165 9.41 -13.03 -3.21
C LYS A 165 10.49 -12.05 -3.66
N VAL A 166 11.08 -11.38 -2.68
CA VAL A 166 12.19 -10.42 -2.84
C VAL A 166 13.41 -10.86 -2.02
N LYS A 167 14.58 -10.39 -2.38
CA LYS A 167 15.81 -10.61 -1.58
C LYS A 167 15.84 -9.77 -0.32
N ASP A 168 15.25 -8.56 -0.39
CA ASP A 168 15.28 -7.56 0.66
C ASP A 168 14.05 -6.67 0.53
N TRP A 169 13.32 -6.48 1.62
CA TRP A 169 12.07 -5.69 1.66
C TRP A 169 12.34 -4.20 1.45
N ASP A 170 13.30 -3.64 2.16
CA ASP A 170 13.55 -2.19 2.15
C ASP A 170 14.04 -1.73 0.78
N ARG A 171 14.92 -2.53 0.16
CA ARG A 171 15.34 -2.29 -1.23
C ARG A 171 14.16 -2.36 -2.19
N TRP A 172 13.29 -3.37 -2.04
CA TRP A 172 12.11 -3.49 -2.88
C TRP A 172 11.20 -2.29 -2.73
N GLN A 173 10.87 -1.91 -1.50
CA GLN A 173 10.00 -0.78 -1.20
C GLN A 173 10.55 0.51 -1.79
N LYS A 174 11.82 0.81 -1.59
CA LYS A 174 12.48 2.01 -2.13
C LYS A 174 12.38 2.10 -3.66
N VAL A 175 12.65 1.00 -4.38
CA VAL A 175 12.54 0.96 -5.84
C VAL A 175 11.09 1.05 -6.28
N PHE A 176 10.17 0.39 -5.57
CA PHE A 176 8.74 0.45 -5.83
C PHE A 176 8.22 1.88 -5.69
N ASP A 177 8.49 2.55 -4.59
CA ASP A 177 8.02 3.91 -4.33
C ASP A 177 8.59 4.91 -5.34
N SER A 178 9.88 4.83 -5.67
CA SER A 178 10.52 5.71 -6.66
C SER A 178 9.99 5.51 -8.09
N SER A 179 9.42 4.34 -8.40
CA SER A 179 8.84 4.04 -9.71
C SER A 179 7.31 4.26 -9.79
N ARG A 180 6.71 4.98 -8.83
CA ARG A 180 5.26 5.22 -8.76
C ARG A 180 4.74 5.87 -10.04
N GLN A 181 5.41 6.92 -10.54
CA GLN A 181 4.98 7.62 -11.75
C GLN A 181 4.95 6.68 -12.96
N THR A 182 5.95 5.80 -13.09
CA THR A 182 5.97 4.77 -14.15
C THR A 182 4.70 3.89 -14.11
N ARG A 183 4.21 3.52 -12.93
CA ARG A 183 2.96 2.74 -12.82
C ARG A 183 1.74 3.55 -13.23
N ILE A 184 1.66 4.81 -12.82
CA ILE A 184 0.57 5.74 -13.20
C ILE A 184 0.52 5.90 -14.73
N ASP A 185 1.65 6.18 -15.38
CA ASP A 185 1.77 6.38 -16.83
C ASP A 185 1.34 5.11 -17.61
N ASN A 186 1.51 3.94 -16.97
CA ASN A 186 1.10 2.65 -17.50
C ASN A 186 -0.28 2.18 -17.00
N GLY A 187 -1.13 3.10 -16.56
CA GLY A 187 -2.54 2.84 -16.26
C GLY A 187 -2.81 2.11 -14.94
N MET A 188 -1.90 2.20 -13.97
CA MET A 188 -2.06 1.59 -12.65
C MET A 188 -2.01 2.63 -11.54
N LEU A 189 -2.85 2.45 -10.51
CA LEU A 189 -2.76 3.21 -9.26
C LEU A 189 -2.49 2.25 -8.11
N ASP A 190 -1.51 2.60 -7.27
CA ASP A 190 -1.19 1.84 -6.07
C ASP A 190 -2.36 1.91 -5.09
N ARG A 191 -2.80 0.75 -4.59
CA ARG A 191 -3.90 0.68 -3.61
C ARG A 191 -3.46 0.16 -2.27
N ALA A 192 -2.58 -0.84 -2.25
CA ALA A 192 -2.01 -1.36 -1.02
C ALA A 192 -0.75 -2.17 -1.31
N TYR A 193 0.21 -2.14 -0.42
CA TYR A 193 1.30 -3.09 -0.40
C TYR A 193 1.77 -3.39 1.02
N GLY A 194 2.37 -4.53 1.16
CA GLY A 194 2.92 -5.03 2.41
C GLY A 194 3.58 -6.38 2.21
N HIS A 195 3.84 -7.05 3.30
CA HIS A 195 4.52 -8.35 3.29
C HIS A 195 3.78 -9.36 4.16
N ASP A 196 4.08 -10.62 4.00
CA ASP A 196 3.55 -11.70 4.85
C ASP A 196 3.95 -11.46 6.31
N VAL A 197 3.10 -11.85 7.25
CA VAL A 197 3.33 -11.60 8.70
C VAL A 197 4.50 -12.40 9.27
N ASP A 198 4.77 -13.56 8.68
CA ASP A 198 5.82 -14.49 9.13
C ASP A 198 7.06 -14.45 8.22
N ASP A 199 6.99 -13.81 7.02
CA ASP A 199 8.09 -13.74 6.03
C ASP A 199 8.06 -12.40 5.29
N ASN A 200 8.85 -11.42 5.73
CA ASN A 200 8.90 -10.10 5.10
C ASN A 200 9.50 -10.10 3.68
N HIS A 201 10.07 -11.21 3.23
CA HIS A 201 10.51 -11.38 1.84
C HIS A 201 9.33 -11.69 0.89
N LYS A 202 8.18 -12.08 1.41
CA LYS A 202 7.00 -12.40 0.60
C LYS A 202 6.08 -11.18 0.51
N VAL A 203 6.13 -10.51 -0.62
CA VAL A 203 5.42 -9.26 -0.89
C VAL A 203 4.00 -9.53 -1.38
N THR A 204 3.06 -8.73 -0.91
CA THR A 204 1.71 -8.57 -1.47
C THR A 204 1.55 -7.14 -1.97
N LEU A 205 1.14 -6.99 -3.23
CA LEU A 205 0.87 -5.72 -3.90
C LEU A 205 -0.54 -5.73 -4.47
N VAL A 206 -1.30 -4.66 -4.25
CA VAL A 206 -2.61 -4.43 -4.87
C VAL A 206 -2.56 -3.12 -5.64
N VAL A 207 -2.89 -3.18 -6.93
CA VAL A 207 -3.03 -2.00 -7.80
C VAL A 207 -4.43 -1.96 -8.41
N ALA A 208 -4.95 -0.76 -8.64
CA ALA A 208 -6.10 -0.55 -9.51
C ALA A 208 -5.64 -0.51 -10.97
N LEU A 209 -6.44 -1.10 -11.84
CA LEU A 209 -6.19 -1.12 -13.28
C LEU A 209 -7.11 -0.08 -13.93
N MET A 210 -6.52 1.06 -14.33
CA MET A 210 -7.24 2.20 -14.92
C MET A 210 -7.30 2.09 -16.45
N ASP A 211 -6.25 1.51 -17.06
CA ASP A 211 -6.15 1.27 -18.50
C ASP A 211 -5.57 -0.13 -18.74
N THR A 212 -6.44 -1.08 -19.04
CA THR A 212 -6.04 -2.49 -19.16
C THR A 212 -5.08 -2.74 -20.33
N ALA A 213 -5.17 -1.97 -21.43
CA ALA A 213 -4.28 -2.13 -22.59
C ALA A 213 -2.85 -1.71 -22.20
N LYS A 214 -2.69 -0.53 -21.59
CA LYS A 214 -1.38 -0.07 -21.08
C LYS A 214 -0.81 -1.02 -20.04
N VAL A 215 -1.65 -1.46 -19.10
CA VAL A 215 -1.26 -2.42 -18.05
C VAL A 215 -0.72 -3.71 -18.65
N HIS A 216 -1.43 -4.30 -19.60
CA HIS A 216 -1.00 -5.54 -20.24
C HIS A 216 0.29 -5.37 -21.04
N ALA A 217 0.47 -4.23 -21.73
CA ALA A 217 1.72 -3.89 -22.41
C ALA A 217 2.88 -3.77 -21.42
N PHE A 218 2.66 -3.04 -20.31
CA PHE A 218 3.67 -2.87 -19.26
C PHE A 218 4.05 -4.19 -18.61
N TRP A 219 3.09 -5.07 -18.30
CA TRP A 219 3.39 -6.38 -17.72
C TRP A 219 4.30 -7.28 -18.57
N LYS A 220 4.34 -7.04 -19.89
CA LYS A 220 5.20 -7.75 -20.85
C LYS A 220 6.48 -6.99 -21.17
N SER A 221 6.64 -5.76 -20.71
CA SER A 221 7.72 -4.85 -21.11
C SER A 221 9.07 -5.23 -20.46
N ASP A 222 10.15 -4.88 -21.16
CA ASP A 222 11.50 -4.98 -20.61
C ASP A 222 11.72 -3.97 -19.48
N LEU A 223 10.98 -2.86 -19.47
CA LEU A 223 11.02 -1.90 -18.37
C LEU A 223 10.60 -2.56 -17.05
N LEU A 224 9.48 -3.30 -17.02
CA LEU A 224 9.06 -4.02 -15.81
C LEU A 224 10.08 -5.08 -15.42
N LYS A 225 10.68 -5.81 -16.39
CA LYS A 225 11.74 -6.79 -16.09
C LYS A 225 12.93 -6.12 -15.41
N LYS A 226 13.38 -4.95 -15.90
CA LYS A 226 14.47 -4.16 -15.31
C LYS A 226 14.11 -3.68 -13.88
N LEU A 227 12.90 -3.14 -13.68
CA LEU A 227 12.43 -2.69 -12.37
C LEU A 227 12.38 -3.85 -11.36
N ARG A 228 11.90 -5.02 -11.76
CA ARG A 228 11.89 -6.22 -10.91
C ARG A 228 13.29 -6.68 -10.54
N ALA A 229 14.21 -6.70 -11.48
CA ALA A 229 15.61 -7.05 -11.21
C ALA A 229 16.27 -6.03 -10.26
N ALA A 230 16.06 -4.73 -10.49
CA ALA A 230 16.58 -3.65 -9.65
C ALA A 230 16.03 -3.72 -8.22
N SER A 231 14.74 -4.06 -8.06
CA SER A 231 14.08 -4.21 -6.76
C SER A 231 14.36 -5.54 -6.06
N GLY A 232 15.12 -6.44 -6.68
CA GLY A 232 15.52 -7.70 -6.05
C GLY A 232 14.41 -8.76 -6.01
N VAL A 233 13.45 -8.74 -6.92
CA VAL A 233 12.44 -9.81 -7.07
C VAL A 233 13.10 -11.10 -7.52
N VAL A 234 12.85 -12.22 -6.80
CA VAL A 234 13.53 -13.51 -7.01
C VAL A 234 12.59 -14.67 -7.36
N SER A 235 11.28 -14.45 -7.32
CA SER A 235 10.31 -15.49 -7.70
C SER A 235 9.45 -15.08 -8.89
N PRO A 236 8.79 -16.02 -9.56
CA PRO A 236 7.64 -15.71 -10.41
C PRO A 236 6.60 -14.89 -9.63
N THR A 237 5.79 -14.12 -10.36
CA THR A 237 4.65 -13.41 -9.76
C THR A 237 3.39 -14.23 -9.92
N GLU A 238 2.68 -14.43 -8.82
CA GLU A 238 1.31 -14.92 -8.83
C GLU A 238 0.38 -13.72 -8.87
N ARG A 239 -0.51 -13.69 -9.86
CA ARG A 239 -1.42 -12.56 -10.08
C ARG A 239 -2.86 -13.03 -10.10
N PHE A 240 -3.68 -12.36 -9.29
CA PHE A 240 -5.13 -12.53 -9.29
C PHE A 240 -5.79 -11.20 -9.65
N VAL A 241 -6.45 -11.16 -10.81
CA VAL A 241 -7.22 -10.00 -11.28
C VAL A 241 -8.67 -10.19 -10.91
N TYR A 242 -9.26 -9.17 -10.28
CA TYR A 242 -10.63 -9.24 -9.77
C TYR A 242 -11.34 -7.89 -9.88
N ARG A 243 -12.68 -7.93 -9.91
CA ARG A 243 -13.53 -6.76 -9.71
C ARG A 243 -13.97 -6.68 -8.25
N MET A 244 -13.92 -5.49 -7.67
CA MET A 244 -14.50 -5.28 -6.34
C MET A 244 -16.01 -5.45 -6.42
N ALA A 245 -16.56 -6.41 -5.66
CA ALA A 245 -17.99 -6.66 -5.57
C ALA A 245 -18.61 -5.93 -4.38
N LYS A 246 -17.87 -5.79 -3.29
CA LYS A 246 -18.31 -5.07 -2.08
C LYS A 246 -17.13 -4.52 -1.29
N ARG A 247 -17.33 -3.34 -0.68
CA ARG A 247 -16.46 -2.72 0.30
C ARG A 247 -17.28 -2.39 1.56
N TYR A 248 -16.72 -2.69 2.74
CA TYR A 248 -17.34 -2.47 4.04
C TYR A 248 -16.75 -1.25 4.73
#